data_8640ebaecd8dfcd6c12917f694d05275
#
_entry.id   8640ebaecd8dfcd6c12917f694d05275
#
_cell.length_a   1.000
_cell.length_b   1.000
_cell.length_c   1.000
_cell.angle_alpha   90.00
_cell.angle_beta   90.00
_cell.angle_gamma   90.00
#
_symmetry.space_group_name_H-M   'P 1'
#
loop_
_entity.id
_entity.type
_entity.pdbx_description
1 polymer ?
#
loop_
_entity_poly.entity_id
_entity_poly.type
_entity_poly.pdbx_seq_one_letter_code
_entity_poly.pdbx_strand_id
1 'polypeptide(L)'
;SHFSAEIPASSAPLLEWNKDLNAVYYELELFDTVPENLSNDDLSSDHLYYTASIYTNAYQIDLKDIAPEYLNKKPLYWRVRSMDIDGNPISSFSKLETLYATDAPSSMNSPLPHVTYNKENGTTLLYPVYAFIPNAHATQFEIEVTDRPPENPNGTTPSKYRIFSAITNLCDYYDPKARIGKYYWRVRGLDDDNNPVGVYSDVQTFENNPDDNWKIGIFGDSISHGGGHLSFGPADWEYSYAYYLDFPTINLSCSGDTSETMVKRFDNDVVPFH
;
A
#
# COMPACT_ATOMS: atom_id res chain seq x y z
N SER A 1 -9.48 -8.18 -10.60
CA SER A 1 -8.66 -8.62 -11.76
C SER A 1 -9.30 -9.82 -12.43
N HIS A 2 -9.25 -9.87 -13.75
CA HIS A 2 -9.82 -10.95 -14.55
C HIS A 2 -8.80 -11.44 -15.57
N PHE A 3 -8.42 -12.72 -15.49
CA PHE A 3 -7.45 -13.35 -16.40
C PHE A 3 -8.03 -14.63 -17.01
N SER A 4 -8.19 -14.62 -18.32
CA SER A 4 -8.69 -15.75 -19.11
C SER A 4 -7.60 -16.29 -20.06
N ALA A 5 -7.92 -17.34 -20.79
CA ALA A 5 -6.99 -17.89 -21.80
C ALA A 5 -6.70 -16.89 -22.94
N GLU A 6 -7.61 -15.97 -23.24
CA GLU A 6 -7.44 -14.92 -24.24
C GLU A 6 -6.62 -13.75 -23.70
N ILE A 7 -6.72 -13.47 -22.40
CA ILE A 7 -5.98 -12.40 -21.71
C ILE A 7 -5.31 -13.03 -20.48
N PRO A 8 -4.24 -13.80 -20.69
CA PRO A 8 -3.60 -14.54 -19.61
C PRO A 8 -2.78 -13.63 -18.70
N ALA A 9 -2.69 -14.05 -17.43
CA ALA A 9 -1.76 -13.47 -16.49
C ALA A 9 -0.32 -13.94 -16.74
N SER A 10 0.63 -13.21 -16.19
CA SER A 10 2.01 -13.69 -16.01
C SER A 10 2.08 -14.77 -14.93
N SER A 11 3.27 -15.31 -14.68
CA SER A 11 3.49 -16.29 -13.62
C SER A 11 3.37 -15.72 -12.19
N ALA A 12 3.46 -14.41 -12.02
CA ALA A 12 3.31 -13.73 -10.75
C ALA A 12 2.39 -12.50 -10.89
N PRO A 13 1.09 -12.73 -11.11
CA PRO A 13 0.13 -11.66 -11.34
C PRO A 13 -0.19 -10.89 -10.06
N LEU A 14 -0.57 -9.62 -10.24
CA LEU A 14 -1.22 -8.83 -9.21
C LEU A 14 -2.73 -9.07 -9.25
N LEU A 15 -3.27 -9.67 -8.21
CA LEU A 15 -4.70 -9.82 -8.00
C LEU A 15 -5.23 -8.57 -7.29
N GLU A 16 -6.29 -7.99 -7.81
CA GLU A 16 -6.87 -6.74 -7.30
C GLU A 16 -8.37 -6.90 -7.12
N TRP A 17 -8.91 -6.26 -6.10
CA TRP A 17 -10.34 -6.25 -5.80
C TRP A 17 -10.78 -4.88 -5.28
N ASN A 18 -12.08 -4.68 -5.19
CA ASN A 18 -12.62 -3.45 -4.65
C ASN A 18 -12.32 -3.36 -3.16
N LYS A 19 -11.84 -2.19 -2.74
CA LYS A 19 -11.55 -1.90 -1.35
C LYS A 19 -12.84 -1.90 -0.53
N ASP A 20 -12.79 -2.57 0.61
CA ASP A 20 -13.81 -2.47 1.64
C ASP A 20 -13.30 -1.56 2.74
N LEU A 21 -13.95 -0.42 2.94
CA LEU A 21 -13.52 0.60 3.92
C LEU A 21 -13.61 0.11 5.37
N ASN A 22 -14.35 -0.96 5.64
CA ASN A 22 -14.45 -1.55 6.96
C ASN A 22 -13.43 -2.67 7.21
N ALA A 23 -12.71 -3.10 6.18
CA ALA A 23 -11.72 -4.15 6.30
C ALA A 23 -10.44 -3.64 6.97
N VAL A 24 -9.92 -4.42 7.92
CA VAL A 24 -8.57 -4.24 8.45
C VAL A 24 -7.57 -5.02 7.60
N TYR A 25 -7.95 -6.22 7.19
CA TYR A 25 -7.18 -7.05 6.26
C TYR A 25 -8.11 -7.95 5.45
N TYR A 26 -7.51 -8.72 4.54
CA TYR A 26 -8.23 -9.63 3.66
C TYR A 26 -7.68 -11.04 3.76
N GLU A 27 -8.56 -12.02 3.56
CA GLU A 27 -8.22 -13.42 3.32
C GLU A 27 -8.41 -13.75 1.85
N LEU A 28 -7.49 -14.54 1.29
CA LEU A 28 -7.54 -15.00 -0.09
C LEU A 28 -7.36 -16.52 -0.14
N GLU A 29 -8.20 -17.19 -0.91
CA GLU A 29 -8.09 -18.60 -1.25
C GLU A 29 -7.87 -18.79 -2.75
N LEU A 30 -7.01 -19.72 -3.10
CA LEU A 30 -6.76 -20.18 -4.47
C LEU A 30 -7.16 -21.65 -4.59
N PHE A 31 -7.83 -21.98 -5.68
CA PHE A 31 -8.30 -23.35 -5.98
C PHE A 31 -7.80 -23.80 -7.34
N ASP A 32 -7.54 -25.10 -7.48
CA ASP A 32 -7.22 -25.74 -8.77
C ASP A 32 -8.48 -26.29 -9.47
N THR A 33 -9.57 -26.44 -8.74
CA THR A 33 -10.89 -26.83 -9.24
C THR A 33 -11.96 -26.06 -8.47
N VAL A 34 -13.14 -25.90 -9.04
CA VAL A 34 -14.29 -25.32 -8.34
C VAL A 34 -14.86 -26.40 -7.39
N PRO A 35 -14.85 -26.19 -6.06
CA PRO A 35 -15.40 -27.14 -5.11
C PRO A 35 -16.92 -27.34 -5.33
N GLU A 36 -17.41 -28.58 -5.20
CA GLU A 36 -18.81 -28.91 -5.44
C GLU A 36 -19.77 -28.23 -4.44
N ASN A 37 -19.36 -28.11 -3.17
CA ASN A 37 -20.17 -27.54 -2.09
C ASN A 37 -19.50 -26.33 -1.46
N LEU A 38 -19.20 -25.34 -2.29
CA LEU A 38 -18.50 -24.14 -1.85
C LEU A 38 -19.44 -23.21 -1.06
N SER A 39 -19.18 -23.06 0.25
CA SER A 39 -19.82 -22.03 1.07
C SER A 39 -19.18 -20.68 0.82
N ASN A 40 -19.98 -19.61 0.71
CA ASN A 40 -19.45 -18.24 0.64
C ASN A 40 -19.08 -17.66 2.02
N ASP A 41 -19.47 -18.32 3.10
CA ASP A 41 -19.28 -17.84 4.47
C ASP A 41 -18.12 -18.53 5.19
N ASP A 42 -17.63 -19.66 4.69
CA ASP A 42 -16.62 -20.46 5.35
C ASP A 42 -15.37 -20.65 4.47
N LEU A 43 -14.23 -20.82 5.12
CA LEU A 43 -13.01 -21.29 4.45
C LEU A 43 -13.23 -22.71 3.93
N SER A 44 -12.73 -23.00 2.75
CA SER A 44 -12.76 -24.33 2.18
C SER A 44 -11.54 -25.14 2.62
N SER A 45 -11.74 -26.44 2.91
CA SER A 45 -10.64 -27.39 3.11
C SER A 45 -9.93 -27.78 1.81
N ASP A 46 -10.53 -27.47 0.66
CA ASP A 46 -10.04 -27.88 -0.67
C ASP A 46 -9.18 -26.83 -1.38
N HIS A 47 -8.84 -25.74 -0.70
CA HIS A 47 -7.98 -24.72 -1.32
C HIS A 47 -6.56 -25.24 -1.55
N LEU A 48 -5.99 -24.84 -2.68
CA LEU A 48 -4.59 -25.12 -3.02
C LEU A 48 -3.64 -24.20 -2.24
N TYR A 49 -4.05 -22.96 -1.98
CA TYR A 49 -3.29 -21.94 -1.28
C TYR A 49 -4.22 -21.02 -0.50
N TYR A 50 -3.72 -20.53 0.63
CA TYR A 50 -4.44 -19.60 1.50
C TYR A 50 -3.48 -18.58 2.10
N THR A 51 -3.93 -17.33 2.21
CA THR A 51 -3.24 -16.29 2.96
C THR A 51 -4.24 -15.34 3.61
N ALA A 52 -3.91 -14.83 4.79
CA ALA A 52 -4.78 -13.98 5.60
C ALA A 52 -4.13 -12.67 6.05
N SER A 53 -2.96 -12.33 5.56
CA SER A 53 -2.21 -11.16 6.02
C SER A 53 -2.08 -10.11 4.92
N ILE A 54 -3.19 -9.84 4.21
CA ILE A 54 -3.22 -8.88 3.13
C ILE A 54 -3.88 -7.59 3.62
N TYR A 55 -3.08 -6.54 3.82
CA TYR A 55 -3.53 -5.24 4.34
C TYR A 55 -3.83 -4.23 3.23
N THR A 56 -3.75 -4.65 1.97
CA THR A 56 -4.09 -3.85 0.79
C THR A 56 -5.21 -4.54 0.01
N ASN A 57 -5.84 -3.84 -0.92
CA ASN A 57 -6.82 -4.43 -1.82
C ASN A 57 -6.18 -5.04 -3.08
N ALA A 58 -4.96 -5.50 -2.94
CA ALA A 58 -4.21 -6.17 -4.01
C ALA A 58 -3.17 -7.12 -3.41
N TYR A 59 -2.84 -8.17 -4.15
CA TYR A 59 -1.85 -9.16 -3.72
C TYR A 59 -1.14 -9.75 -4.94
N GLN A 60 0.19 -9.67 -4.95
CA GLN A 60 0.97 -10.37 -5.96
C GLN A 60 1.22 -11.80 -5.54
N ILE A 61 0.69 -12.75 -6.32
CA ILE A 61 0.85 -14.18 -6.07
C ILE A 61 1.87 -14.77 -7.04
N ASP A 62 2.85 -15.52 -6.54
CA ASP A 62 3.82 -16.22 -7.39
C ASP A 62 3.38 -17.66 -7.64
N LEU A 63 2.84 -17.90 -8.82
CA LEU A 63 2.32 -19.20 -9.21
C LEU A 63 3.43 -20.21 -9.56
N LYS A 64 4.66 -19.76 -9.82
CA LYS A 64 5.79 -20.69 -9.98
C LYS A 64 6.13 -21.42 -8.70
N ASP A 65 5.93 -20.77 -7.56
CA ASP A 65 6.16 -21.38 -6.24
C ASP A 65 4.95 -22.20 -5.77
N ILE A 66 3.74 -21.72 -6.05
CA ILE A 66 2.49 -22.27 -5.48
C ILE A 66 1.91 -23.37 -6.36
N ALA A 67 1.89 -23.18 -7.67
CA ALA A 67 1.16 -24.01 -8.61
C ALA A 67 1.82 -24.08 -9.99
N PRO A 68 3.13 -24.42 -10.09
CA PRO A 68 3.86 -24.40 -11.36
C PRO A 68 3.26 -25.34 -12.41
N GLU A 69 2.63 -26.42 -12.01
CA GLU A 69 2.01 -27.42 -12.88
C GLU A 69 0.80 -26.92 -13.65
N TYR A 70 0.21 -25.79 -13.24
CA TYR A 70 -0.98 -25.23 -13.90
C TYR A 70 -0.64 -24.14 -14.93
N LEU A 71 0.57 -23.61 -14.91
CA LEU A 71 1.00 -22.58 -15.86
C LEU A 71 0.92 -23.11 -17.31
N ASN A 72 0.33 -22.32 -18.19
CA ASN A 72 0.07 -22.64 -19.60
C ASN A 72 -0.88 -23.85 -19.82
N LYS A 73 -1.56 -24.35 -18.79
CA LYS A 73 -2.32 -25.60 -18.91
C LYS A 73 -3.81 -25.42 -18.63
N LYS A 74 -4.16 -24.96 -17.44
CA LYS A 74 -5.57 -24.83 -17.05
C LYS A 74 -5.78 -23.66 -16.09
N PRO A 75 -7.01 -23.14 -16.00
CA PRO A 75 -7.31 -22.05 -15.07
C PRO A 75 -7.23 -22.51 -13.61
N LEU A 76 -6.86 -21.55 -12.79
CA LEU A 76 -7.06 -21.56 -11.34
C LEU A 76 -8.22 -20.64 -11.00
N TYR A 77 -8.70 -20.70 -9.75
CA TYR A 77 -9.80 -19.89 -9.26
C TYR A 77 -9.43 -19.28 -7.93
N TRP A 78 -9.86 -18.06 -7.67
CA TRP A 78 -9.58 -17.39 -6.41
C TRP A 78 -10.78 -16.59 -5.93
N ARG A 79 -10.79 -16.33 -4.63
CA ARG A 79 -11.77 -15.49 -3.96
C ARG A 79 -11.14 -14.79 -2.77
N VAL A 80 -11.78 -13.73 -2.32
CA VAL A 80 -11.30 -12.89 -1.22
C VAL A 80 -12.47 -12.48 -0.33
N ARG A 81 -12.19 -12.26 0.96
CA ARG A 81 -13.14 -11.63 1.88
C ARG A 81 -12.45 -10.68 2.84
N SER A 82 -13.26 -9.77 3.41
CA SER A 82 -12.82 -8.75 4.35
C SER A 82 -12.86 -9.26 5.78
N MET A 83 -11.85 -8.86 6.57
CA MET A 83 -11.68 -9.27 7.96
C MET A 83 -11.57 -8.05 8.88
N ASP A 84 -12.08 -8.17 10.11
CA ASP A 84 -11.88 -7.18 11.16
C ASP A 84 -10.57 -7.39 11.92
N ILE A 85 -10.30 -6.52 12.90
CA ILE A 85 -9.06 -6.58 13.70
C ILE A 85 -8.99 -7.82 14.60
N ASP A 86 -10.14 -8.37 14.98
CA ASP A 86 -10.24 -9.53 15.85
C ASP A 86 -10.15 -10.86 15.09
N GLY A 87 -10.00 -10.80 13.78
CA GLY A 87 -9.91 -11.97 12.92
C GLY A 87 -11.27 -12.56 12.55
N ASN A 88 -12.34 -11.78 12.63
CA ASN A 88 -13.66 -12.20 12.20
C ASN A 88 -13.96 -11.71 10.79
N PRO A 89 -14.61 -12.50 9.94
CA PRO A 89 -15.06 -12.03 8.64
C PRO A 89 -16.18 -11.00 8.82
N ILE A 90 -16.08 -9.91 8.08
CA ILE A 90 -17.12 -8.86 8.00
C ILE A 90 -17.86 -8.88 6.67
N SER A 91 -17.44 -9.73 5.75
CA SER A 91 -18.13 -10.02 4.50
C SER A 91 -18.13 -11.52 4.19
N SER A 92 -19.02 -11.95 3.33
CA SER A 92 -18.87 -13.24 2.65
C SER A 92 -17.70 -13.18 1.68
N PHE A 93 -17.22 -14.34 1.25
CA PHE A 93 -16.26 -14.40 0.14
C PHE A 93 -16.88 -13.83 -1.14
N SER A 94 -16.04 -13.19 -1.94
CA SER A 94 -16.38 -12.79 -3.29
C SER A 94 -16.79 -14.02 -4.14
N LYS A 95 -17.39 -13.76 -5.30
CA LYS A 95 -17.51 -14.79 -6.34
C LYS A 95 -16.12 -15.31 -6.72
N LEU A 96 -16.05 -16.56 -7.14
CA LEU A 96 -14.82 -17.11 -7.71
C LEU A 96 -14.46 -16.36 -8.99
N GLU A 97 -13.23 -15.90 -9.04
CA GLU A 97 -12.63 -15.31 -10.22
C GLU A 97 -11.70 -16.33 -10.89
N THR A 98 -11.70 -16.35 -12.21
CA THR A 98 -10.81 -17.20 -12.99
C THR A 98 -9.43 -16.59 -13.09
N LEU A 99 -8.39 -17.40 -12.95
CA LEU A 99 -6.99 -17.01 -13.10
C LEU A 99 -6.30 -17.98 -14.06
N TYR A 100 -6.22 -17.63 -15.34
CA TYR A 100 -5.40 -18.35 -16.28
C TYR A 100 -4.03 -17.67 -16.39
N ALA A 101 -2.96 -18.40 -16.12
CA ALA A 101 -1.61 -17.86 -16.11
C ALA A 101 -0.66 -18.65 -17.03
N THR A 102 0.29 -17.93 -17.59
CA THR A 102 1.40 -18.49 -18.36
C THR A 102 2.68 -18.43 -17.53
N ASP A 103 3.75 -19.00 -18.04
CA ASP A 103 5.10 -18.93 -17.45
C ASP A 103 5.84 -17.62 -17.77
N ALA A 104 5.19 -16.68 -18.46
CA ALA A 104 5.76 -15.38 -18.73
C ALA A 104 6.15 -14.64 -17.43
N PRO A 105 7.32 -13.99 -17.39
CA PRO A 105 7.72 -13.24 -16.19
C PRO A 105 6.77 -12.08 -15.93
N SER A 106 6.59 -11.76 -14.63
CA SER A 106 5.82 -10.61 -14.24
C SER A 106 6.54 -9.31 -14.59
N SER A 107 5.76 -8.30 -15.01
CA SER A 107 6.25 -6.93 -15.12
C SER A 107 6.36 -6.23 -13.78
N MET A 108 5.72 -6.75 -12.72
CA MET A 108 5.80 -6.23 -11.36
C MET A 108 6.99 -6.84 -10.62
N ASN A 109 8.11 -6.13 -10.61
CA ASN A 109 9.35 -6.52 -9.93
C ASN A 109 9.75 -5.54 -8.84
N SER A 110 8.83 -4.73 -8.37
CA SER A 110 8.98 -3.77 -7.27
C SER A 110 7.67 -3.60 -6.54
N PRO A 111 7.67 -3.07 -5.30
CA PRO A 111 6.44 -2.58 -4.70
C PRO A 111 5.79 -1.50 -5.57
N LEU A 112 4.47 -1.35 -5.47
CA LEU A 112 3.72 -0.32 -6.19
C LEU A 112 3.29 0.78 -5.23
N PRO A 113 3.78 2.01 -5.37
CA PRO A 113 3.29 3.14 -4.59
C PRO A 113 1.79 3.32 -4.73
N HIS A 114 1.11 3.54 -3.63
CA HIS A 114 -0.36 3.57 -3.56
C HIS A 114 -0.91 4.90 -3.04
N VAL A 115 -0.07 5.86 -2.71
CA VAL A 115 -0.50 7.16 -2.21
C VAL A 115 -0.35 8.21 -3.29
N THR A 116 -1.38 9.04 -3.40
CA THR A 116 -1.36 10.25 -4.19
C THR A 116 -1.58 11.45 -3.28
N TYR A 117 -0.77 12.47 -3.44
CA TYR A 117 -0.95 13.73 -2.75
C TYR A 117 -1.91 14.61 -3.56
N ASN A 118 -2.98 15.03 -2.91
CA ASN A 118 -4.00 15.86 -3.54
C ASN A 118 -4.28 17.10 -2.68
N LYS A 119 -3.83 18.24 -3.15
CA LYS A 119 -3.97 19.52 -2.45
C LYS A 119 -5.41 19.94 -2.18
N GLU A 120 -6.35 19.48 -3.02
CA GLU A 120 -7.76 19.87 -2.92
C GLU A 120 -8.53 19.07 -1.87
N ASN A 121 -8.09 17.85 -1.59
CA ASN A 121 -8.81 16.90 -0.74
C ASN A 121 -8.14 16.65 0.63
N GLY A 122 -7.29 17.55 1.09
CA GLY A 122 -6.66 17.43 2.40
C GLY A 122 -5.70 16.24 2.55
N THR A 123 -5.24 15.67 1.44
CA THR A 123 -4.28 14.56 1.43
C THR A 123 -2.83 15.04 1.31
N THR A 124 -2.61 16.34 1.31
CA THR A 124 -1.27 16.93 1.39
C THR A 124 -0.84 16.97 2.83
N LEU A 125 0.15 16.15 3.18
CA LEU A 125 0.61 15.92 4.54
C LEU A 125 1.96 16.57 4.77
N LEU A 126 2.08 17.32 5.87
CA LEU A 126 3.39 17.83 6.33
C LEU A 126 4.31 16.68 6.78
N TYR A 127 3.71 15.66 7.44
CA TYR A 127 4.37 14.41 7.81
C TYR A 127 3.91 13.32 6.86
N PRO A 128 4.67 13.03 5.80
CA PRO A 128 4.23 12.11 4.74
C PRO A 128 3.98 10.68 5.22
N VAL A 129 3.04 10.01 4.58
CA VAL A 129 2.83 8.58 4.72
C VAL A 129 3.14 7.92 3.39
N TYR A 130 4.09 7.01 3.40
CA TYR A 130 4.55 6.28 2.21
C TYR A 130 3.87 4.93 2.19
N ALA A 131 2.84 4.77 1.37
CA ALA A 131 2.07 3.54 1.26
C ALA A 131 2.28 2.87 -0.09
N PHE A 132 2.25 1.55 -0.10
CA PHE A 132 2.56 0.76 -1.29
C PHE A 132 1.91 -0.62 -1.22
N ILE A 133 1.79 -1.25 -2.36
CA ILE A 133 1.42 -2.66 -2.48
C ILE A 133 2.70 -3.48 -2.50
N PRO A 134 2.87 -4.44 -1.58
CA PRO A 134 4.05 -5.29 -1.53
C PRO A 134 4.24 -6.14 -2.79
N ASN A 135 5.47 -6.32 -3.22
CA ASN A 135 5.81 -7.30 -4.25
C ASN A 135 6.05 -8.69 -3.64
N ALA A 136 5.89 -9.73 -4.45
CA ALA A 136 6.12 -11.10 -4.03
C ALA A 136 7.56 -11.32 -3.55
N HIS A 137 7.75 -12.24 -2.59
CA HIS A 137 9.02 -12.64 -1.99
C HIS A 137 9.69 -11.61 -1.08
N ALA A 138 9.21 -10.38 -1.03
CA ALA A 138 9.71 -9.40 -0.09
C ALA A 138 9.04 -9.59 1.29
N THR A 139 9.82 -9.54 2.36
CA THR A 139 9.35 -9.62 3.75
C THR A 139 9.55 -8.31 4.49
N GLN A 140 10.39 -7.44 3.96
CA GLN A 140 10.64 -6.11 4.45
C GLN A 140 10.67 -5.13 3.28
N PHE A 141 10.51 -3.86 3.57
CA PHE A 141 10.46 -2.80 2.57
C PHE A 141 11.28 -1.61 3.04
N GLU A 142 12.12 -1.10 2.16
CA GLU A 142 12.92 0.09 2.43
C GLU A 142 12.35 1.28 1.68
N ILE A 143 11.91 2.28 2.44
CA ILE A 143 11.53 3.59 1.93
C ILE A 143 12.79 4.42 1.77
N GLU A 144 12.91 5.11 0.65
CA GLU A 144 13.95 6.09 0.40
C GLU A 144 13.32 7.43 0.02
N VAL A 145 13.74 8.49 0.71
CA VAL A 145 13.37 9.88 0.39
C VAL A 145 14.60 10.62 -0.09
N THR A 146 14.44 11.35 -1.18
CA THR A 146 15.50 12.14 -1.79
C THR A 146 15.06 13.59 -1.97
N ASP A 147 16.00 14.53 -2.00
CA ASP A 147 15.75 15.97 -2.22
C ASP A 147 15.76 16.36 -3.72
N ARG A 148 16.08 15.40 -4.59
CA ARG A 148 16.05 15.51 -6.05
C ARG A 148 15.83 14.13 -6.66
N PRO A 149 15.49 14.06 -7.96
CA PRO A 149 15.27 12.76 -8.60
C PRO A 149 16.47 11.83 -8.41
N PRO A 150 16.26 10.56 -8.02
CA PRO A 150 17.34 9.59 -7.92
C PRO A 150 18.07 9.43 -9.24
N GLU A 151 19.40 9.31 -9.20
CA GLU A 151 20.27 9.13 -10.38
C GLU A 151 20.14 7.73 -10.99
N ASN A 152 19.58 6.79 -10.26
CA ASN A 152 19.39 5.40 -10.68
C ASN A 152 17.91 4.97 -10.58
N PRO A 153 17.01 5.55 -11.37
CA PRO A 153 15.59 5.16 -11.36
C PRO A 153 15.45 3.65 -11.54
N ASN A 154 14.59 3.01 -10.74
CA ASN A 154 14.36 1.57 -10.76
C ASN A 154 15.65 0.73 -10.58
N GLY A 155 16.66 1.28 -9.94
CA GLY A 155 17.87 0.56 -9.58
C GLY A 155 17.69 -0.32 -8.34
N THR A 156 18.79 -0.90 -7.87
CA THR A 156 18.82 -1.79 -6.69
C THR A 156 19.65 -1.23 -5.54
N THR A 157 20.28 -0.09 -5.74
CA THR A 157 21.15 0.55 -4.75
C THR A 157 20.58 1.89 -4.29
N PRO A 158 20.87 2.32 -3.05
CA PRO A 158 20.47 3.63 -2.58
C PRO A 158 20.97 4.77 -3.47
N SER A 159 20.16 5.83 -3.58
CA SER A 159 20.55 7.04 -4.29
C SER A 159 21.61 7.82 -3.50
N LYS A 160 22.51 8.48 -4.22
CA LYS A 160 23.45 9.45 -3.62
C LYS A 160 22.74 10.70 -3.09
N TYR A 161 21.50 10.93 -3.50
CA TYR A 161 20.66 12.05 -3.05
C TYR A 161 19.74 11.70 -1.90
N ARG A 162 19.91 10.54 -1.29
CA ARG A 162 19.15 10.08 -0.13
C ARG A 162 19.32 11.06 1.04
N ILE A 163 18.19 11.53 1.57
CA ILE A 163 18.15 12.34 2.80
C ILE A 163 17.53 11.58 3.97
N PHE A 164 16.76 10.53 3.67
CA PHE A 164 16.11 9.72 4.68
C PHE A 164 15.84 8.31 4.14
N SER A 165 15.89 7.32 5.02
CA SER A 165 15.44 5.96 4.72
C SER A 165 14.91 5.28 5.98
N ALA A 166 14.01 4.33 5.77
CA ALA A 166 13.48 3.49 6.84
C ALA A 166 13.11 2.13 6.29
N ILE A 167 13.19 1.12 7.15
CA ILE A 167 12.74 -0.25 6.84
C ILE A 167 11.50 -0.55 7.66
N THR A 168 10.50 -1.13 7.01
CA THR A 168 9.27 -1.59 7.64
C THR A 168 8.90 -2.97 7.13
N ASN A 169 8.21 -3.76 7.94
CA ASN A 169 7.57 -5.00 7.53
C ASN A 169 6.07 -4.82 7.23
N LEU A 170 5.59 -3.58 7.28
CA LEU A 170 4.22 -3.19 6.92
C LEU A 170 4.17 -2.71 5.47
N CYS A 171 2.99 -2.36 4.99
CA CYS A 171 2.78 -1.82 3.64
C CYS A 171 2.65 -0.29 3.62
N ASP A 172 3.01 0.37 4.72
CA ASP A 172 3.15 1.82 4.82
C ASP A 172 4.22 2.21 5.83
N TYR A 173 4.64 3.47 5.77
CA TYR A 173 5.55 4.06 6.73
C TYR A 173 5.21 5.54 6.96
N TYR A 174 5.06 5.92 8.22
CA TYR A 174 4.78 7.29 8.64
C TYR A 174 6.11 8.02 8.88
N ASP A 175 6.42 8.99 8.03
CA ASP A 175 7.64 9.79 8.17
C ASP A 175 7.57 10.60 9.46
N PRO A 176 8.55 10.46 10.37
CA PRO A 176 8.56 11.19 11.63
C PRO A 176 8.98 12.66 11.48
N LYS A 177 9.32 13.10 10.28
CA LYS A 177 9.79 14.45 10.01
C LYS A 177 8.83 15.24 9.16
N ALA A 178 8.66 16.51 9.51
CA ALA A 178 8.02 17.49 8.64
C ALA A 178 8.82 17.67 7.35
N ARG A 179 8.12 17.64 6.21
CA ARG A 179 8.73 17.83 4.88
C ARG A 179 8.12 19.06 4.23
N ILE A 180 8.83 20.19 4.33
CA ILE A 180 8.47 21.44 3.65
C ILE A 180 9.30 21.56 2.38
N GLY A 181 8.66 21.77 1.23
CA GLY A 181 9.29 21.83 -0.07
C GLY A 181 8.94 20.65 -0.94
N LYS A 182 9.76 20.40 -1.96
CA LYS A 182 9.56 19.34 -2.94
C LYS A 182 10.51 18.18 -2.66
N TYR A 183 9.94 16.98 -2.60
CA TYR A 183 10.66 15.75 -2.30
C TYR A 183 10.24 14.63 -3.23
N TYR A 184 11.07 13.59 -3.24
CA TYR A 184 10.86 12.38 -4.03
C TYR A 184 10.99 11.16 -3.11
N TRP A 185 10.20 10.15 -3.35
CA TRP A 185 10.34 8.89 -2.61
C TRP A 185 10.13 7.69 -3.50
N ARG A 186 10.69 6.59 -3.10
CA ARG A 186 10.54 5.29 -3.71
C ARG A 186 10.67 4.20 -2.65
N VAL A 187 10.31 2.98 -3.00
CA VAL A 187 10.36 1.83 -2.11
C VAL A 187 10.89 0.62 -2.84
N ARG A 188 11.64 -0.21 -2.15
CA ARG A 188 12.07 -1.53 -2.64
C ARG A 188 11.74 -2.61 -1.63
N GLY A 189 11.49 -3.84 -2.14
CA GLY A 189 11.40 -5.02 -1.31
C GLY A 189 12.78 -5.52 -0.87
N LEU A 190 12.83 -6.10 0.31
CA LEU A 190 14.00 -6.78 0.86
C LEU A 190 13.59 -8.17 1.35
N ASP A 191 14.53 -9.10 1.35
CA ASP A 191 14.37 -10.37 2.02
C ASP A 191 14.74 -10.27 3.53
N ASP A 192 14.69 -11.39 4.24
CA ASP A 192 15.00 -11.43 5.67
C ASP A 192 16.47 -11.08 5.99
N ASP A 193 17.35 -11.19 5.02
CA ASP A 193 18.78 -10.85 5.13
C ASP A 193 19.08 -9.43 4.62
N ASN A 194 18.05 -8.62 4.38
CA ASN A 194 18.13 -7.26 3.83
C ASN A 194 18.71 -7.19 2.39
N ASN A 195 18.66 -8.27 1.64
CA ASN A 195 19.01 -8.25 0.23
C ASN A 195 17.83 -7.73 -0.62
N PRO A 196 18.09 -6.94 -1.66
CA PRO A 196 17.04 -6.47 -2.54
C PRO A 196 16.26 -7.62 -3.22
N VAL A 197 14.94 -7.51 -3.19
CA VAL A 197 14.02 -8.36 -3.94
C VAL A 197 13.44 -7.52 -5.07
N GLY A 198 13.97 -7.67 -6.27
CA GLY A 198 13.61 -6.81 -7.40
C GLY A 198 14.31 -5.46 -7.34
N VAL A 199 13.64 -4.44 -7.82
CA VAL A 199 14.17 -3.08 -7.98
C VAL A 199 13.37 -2.08 -7.15
N TYR A 200 13.87 -0.84 -7.06
CA TYR A 200 13.08 0.27 -6.54
C TYR A 200 11.85 0.52 -7.42
N SER A 201 10.75 0.89 -6.77
CA SER A 201 9.54 1.35 -7.43
C SER A 201 9.80 2.59 -8.28
N ASP A 202 8.83 2.92 -9.11
CA ASP A 202 8.78 4.23 -9.75
C ASP A 202 8.82 5.33 -8.68
N VAL A 203 9.51 6.41 -9.01
CA VAL A 203 9.70 7.54 -8.10
C VAL A 203 8.39 8.32 -8.00
N GLN A 204 7.99 8.60 -6.78
CA GLN A 204 6.86 9.47 -6.47
C GLN A 204 7.36 10.86 -6.08
N THR A 205 6.63 11.88 -6.45
CA THR A 205 6.92 13.27 -6.13
C THR A 205 5.84 13.83 -5.22
N PHE A 206 6.23 14.57 -4.19
CA PHE A 206 5.29 15.36 -3.41
C PHE A 206 5.87 16.73 -3.08
N GLU A 207 4.98 17.67 -2.82
CA GLU A 207 5.36 19.07 -2.55
C GLU A 207 4.44 19.68 -1.50
N ASN A 208 5.03 20.21 -0.45
CA ASN A 208 4.38 21.00 0.59
C ASN A 208 4.97 22.40 0.56
N ASN A 209 4.30 23.30 -0.14
CA ASN A 209 4.75 24.68 -0.26
C ASN A 209 3.90 25.57 0.66
N PRO A 210 4.51 26.28 1.65
CA PRO A 210 3.79 27.21 2.52
C PRO A 210 3.11 28.35 1.76
N ASP A 211 3.67 28.76 0.62
CA ASP A 211 3.14 29.85 -0.20
C ASP A 211 1.98 29.45 -1.12
N ASP A 212 1.60 28.18 -1.14
CA ASP A 212 0.40 27.73 -1.84
C ASP A 212 -0.84 28.34 -1.19
N ASN A 213 -1.90 28.49 -1.99
CA ASN A 213 -3.15 29.12 -1.54
C ASN A 213 -3.96 28.19 -0.62
N TRP A 214 -3.41 27.83 0.53
CA TRP A 214 -4.09 27.04 1.52
C TRP A 214 -5.24 27.83 2.16
N LYS A 215 -6.36 27.19 2.37
CA LYS A 215 -7.55 27.78 3.02
C LYS A 215 -7.76 27.23 4.42
N ILE A 216 -7.30 26.01 4.64
CA ILE A 216 -7.41 25.32 5.94
C ILE A 216 -6.08 24.65 6.24
N GLY A 217 -5.62 24.84 7.47
CA GLY A 217 -4.57 24.03 8.08
C GLY A 217 -5.20 23.15 9.16
N ILE A 218 -4.95 21.85 9.10
CA ILE A 218 -5.37 20.89 10.12
C ILE A 218 -4.17 20.58 10.99
N PHE A 219 -4.32 20.74 12.31
CA PHE A 219 -3.23 20.52 13.25
C PHE A 219 -3.71 19.66 14.41
N GLY A 220 -3.18 18.46 14.54
CA GLY A 220 -3.62 17.48 15.53
C GLY A 220 -2.71 16.26 15.59
N ASP A 221 -3.24 15.22 16.22
CA ASP A 221 -2.61 13.92 16.40
C ASP A 221 -2.98 12.92 15.30
N SER A 222 -2.94 11.63 15.61
CA SER A 222 -3.24 10.54 14.68
C SER A 222 -4.67 10.59 14.11
N ILE A 223 -5.64 11.08 14.88
CA ILE A 223 -7.03 11.18 14.41
C ILE A 223 -7.11 12.19 13.25
N SER A 224 -6.43 13.31 13.37
CA SER A 224 -6.37 14.34 12.34
C SER A 224 -5.38 14.03 11.23
N HIS A 225 -4.28 13.36 11.53
CA HIS A 225 -3.32 12.91 10.52
C HIS A 225 -4.00 11.97 9.53
N GLY A 226 -4.85 11.08 10.03
CA GLY A 226 -5.58 10.13 9.20
C GLY A 226 -4.66 9.06 8.62
N GLY A 227 -5.10 8.50 7.52
CA GLY A 227 -4.26 7.62 6.71
C GLY A 227 -4.38 6.16 7.01
N GLY A 228 -5.36 5.72 7.77
CA GLY A 228 -5.61 4.28 7.90
C GLY A 228 -6.55 3.94 9.04
N HIS A 229 -7.23 2.84 8.87
CA HIS A 229 -8.01 2.23 9.92
C HIS A 229 -7.05 1.64 10.96
N LEU A 230 -7.04 2.19 12.15
CA LEU A 230 -6.15 1.78 13.25
C LEU A 230 -4.65 1.84 12.92
N SER A 231 -4.27 2.67 11.97
CA SER A 231 -2.88 2.76 11.50
C SER A 231 -2.34 1.47 10.87
N PHE A 232 -3.21 0.62 10.35
CA PHE A 232 -2.84 -0.51 9.50
C PHE A 232 -2.91 -0.08 8.04
N GLY A 233 -1.85 -0.41 7.31
CA GLY A 233 -1.62 0.09 5.96
C GLY A 233 -2.52 -0.45 4.90
N PRO A 234 -2.52 0.02 3.65
CA PRO A 234 -2.03 1.31 3.23
C PRO A 234 -2.92 2.44 3.74
N ALA A 235 -2.41 3.64 3.76
CA ALA A 235 -3.15 4.78 4.23
C ALA A 235 -4.50 4.95 3.52
N ASP A 236 -5.58 4.80 4.27
CA ASP A 236 -6.94 4.90 3.78
C ASP A 236 -7.50 6.30 4.04
N TRP A 237 -7.30 7.21 3.11
CA TRP A 237 -7.66 8.62 3.25
C TRP A 237 -9.15 8.83 3.47
N GLU A 238 -9.98 7.92 3.02
CA GLU A 238 -11.42 7.94 3.20
C GLU A 238 -11.83 7.90 4.69
N TYR A 239 -10.94 7.48 5.59
CA TYR A 239 -11.16 7.58 7.03
C TYR A 239 -10.76 8.92 7.65
N SER A 240 -10.11 9.79 6.87
CA SER A 240 -9.76 11.13 7.34
C SER A 240 -10.86 12.12 6.99
N TYR A 241 -11.33 12.87 7.99
CA TYR A 241 -12.29 13.96 7.73
C TYR A 241 -11.70 15.03 6.79
N ALA A 242 -10.37 15.16 6.78
CA ALA A 242 -9.67 16.09 5.90
C ALA A 242 -9.89 15.78 4.41
N TYR A 243 -10.07 14.51 4.07
CA TYR A 243 -10.33 14.06 2.70
C TYR A 243 -11.63 14.64 2.10
N TYR A 244 -12.61 14.92 2.96
CA TYR A 244 -13.94 15.39 2.55
C TYR A 244 -14.09 16.92 2.53
N LEU A 245 -13.00 17.66 2.76
CA LEU A 245 -13.02 19.11 2.68
C LEU A 245 -12.86 19.57 1.24
N ASP A 246 -13.75 20.45 0.79
CA ASP A 246 -13.78 20.99 -0.58
C ASP A 246 -12.89 22.23 -0.75
N PHE A 247 -11.82 22.34 0.03
CA PHE A 247 -10.91 23.48 0.00
C PHE A 247 -9.47 23.00 -0.08
N PRO A 248 -8.55 23.81 -0.65
CA PRO A 248 -7.13 23.57 -0.51
C PRO A 248 -6.75 23.46 0.97
N THR A 249 -6.40 22.26 1.41
CA THR A 249 -6.13 21.93 2.81
C THR A 249 -4.75 21.35 2.97
N ILE A 250 -3.97 21.91 3.92
CA ILE A 250 -2.71 21.30 4.37
C ILE A 250 -2.95 20.58 5.70
N ASN A 251 -2.56 19.32 5.77
CA ASN A 251 -2.64 18.54 7.00
C ASN A 251 -1.29 18.59 7.72
N LEU A 252 -1.24 19.37 8.79
CA LEU A 252 -0.06 19.61 9.63
C LEU A 252 -0.01 18.66 10.83
N SER A 253 -0.86 17.66 10.85
CA SER A 253 -0.99 16.71 11.96
C SER A 253 0.14 15.68 11.95
N CYS A 254 0.44 15.13 13.12
CA CYS A 254 1.44 14.10 13.29
C CYS A 254 0.91 12.97 14.17
N SER A 255 0.92 11.76 13.65
CA SER A 255 0.53 10.57 14.43
C SER A 255 1.46 10.39 15.64
N GLY A 256 0.88 10.06 16.78
CA GLY A 256 1.60 9.90 18.04
C GLY A 256 1.75 11.16 18.87
N ASP A 257 1.28 12.30 18.38
CA ASP A 257 1.36 13.57 19.11
C ASP A 257 0.50 13.57 20.39
N THR A 258 1.02 14.28 21.37
CA THR A 258 0.31 14.74 22.56
C THR A 258 0.17 16.26 22.51
N SER A 259 -0.64 16.85 23.36
CA SER A 259 -0.74 18.32 23.46
C SER A 259 0.60 18.99 23.73
N GLU A 260 1.47 18.34 24.50
CA GLU A 260 2.83 18.83 24.78
C GLU A 260 3.70 18.85 23.54
N THR A 261 3.71 17.76 22.76
CA THR A 261 4.52 17.66 21.53
C THR A 261 3.98 18.60 20.45
N MET A 262 2.68 18.78 20.36
CA MET A 262 2.04 19.74 19.46
C MET A 262 2.50 21.19 19.75
N VAL A 263 2.53 21.60 21.01
CA VAL A 263 3.01 22.95 21.40
C VAL A 263 4.48 23.13 20.96
N LYS A 264 5.32 22.12 21.18
CA LYS A 264 6.75 22.20 20.83
C LYS A 264 7.01 22.38 19.34
N ARG A 265 6.16 21.84 18.47
CA ARG A 265 6.35 21.91 17.00
C ARG A 265 5.53 23.01 16.33
N PHE A 266 4.70 23.74 17.05
CA PHE A 266 3.78 24.72 16.48
C PHE A 266 4.49 25.78 15.64
N ASP A 267 5.53 26.41 16.20
CA ASP A 267 6.25 27.50 15.51
C ASP A 267 6.96 27.04 14.24
N ASN A 268 7.47 25.82 14.23
CA ASN A 268 8.18 25.27 13.08
C ASN A 268 7.23 24.73 11.99
N ASP A 269 6.09 24.18 12.40
CA ASP A 269 5.24 23.39 11.51
C ASP A 269 3.99 24.15 11.07
N VAL A 270 3.44 25.02 11.92
CA VAL A 270 2.18 25.72 11.64
C VAL A 270 2.42 27.13 11.13
N VAL A 271 3.26 27.88 11.82
CA VAL A 271 3.52 29.30 11.50
C VAL A 271 3.95 29.54 10.04
N PRO A 272 4.76 28.69 9.40
CA PRO A 272 5.12 28.89 8.00
C PRO A 272 3.93 28.86 7.03
N PHE A 273 2.81 28.27 7.41
CA PHE A 273 1.60 28.09 6.57
C PHE A 273 0.51 29.14 6.85
N HIS A 274 0.85 30.30 7.36
CA HIS A 274 -0.08 31.40 7.71
C HIS A 274 -0.90 31.95 6.55
#